data_cb5b13f6612b58a9189688160be2fd67
#
_entry.id   cb5b13f6612b58a9189688160be2fd67
#
_cell.length_a   1.000
_cell.length_b   1.000
_cell.length_c   1.000
_cell.angle_alpha   90.00
_cell.angle_beta   90.00
_cell.angle_gamma   90.00
#
_symmetry.space_group_name_H-M   'P 1'
#
loop_
_entity.id
_entity.type
_entity.pdbx_description
1 polymer ?
#
loop_
_entity_poly.entity_id
_entity_poly.type
_entity_poly.pdbx_seq_one_letter_code
_entity_poly.pdbx_strand_id
1 'polypeptide(L)'
;MNQVNNMNLEQTNNIIALGQKLVGLGIEAKFSHVEEGPVVTVYYFKLDASESVGKVIKRAEDFAMAMEQDKVMVQRVGGLIAVFVPNAEKKIVDFKDYLFWYLNDPKVKTQALPIPLGVDYRGNKSTFDLVDMPHCLITGSTNSGKSVLEAAILSALSLHRSSNELNFYLCDTKMVDLPLFKDLPHVKIVADNVQAFHNMMTWIMQETRRRLAVLQGASCRKIQDYHNMYSGDISMMPYIIVMIDEFGDLMDLDSAIRKGGDSLDEVPTVKQWIKSASQICRAAGVHLICCTQRASVKVVDGDIKANLPCRISLRLPTQTDSRTILGIGGAENLLGNGDMLIARPGKDALERFHGPFVSMNDIAALISQYEFLKDMYVRK
;
A
#
# COMPACT_ATOMS: atom_id res chain seq x y z
N MET A 1 24.85 -10.36 27.59
CA MET A 1 25.48 -11.70 27.34
C MET A 1 24.48 -12.86 27.21
N ASN A 2 23.17 -12.66 27.33
CA ASN A 2 22.17 -13.76 27.38
C ASN A 2 21.38 -14.05 26.09
N GLN A 3 21.70 -13.45 24.94
CA GLN A 3 20.96 -13.75 23.69
C GLN A 3 21.64 -14.73 22.74
N VAL A 4 22.89 -15.11 23.01
CA VAL A 4 23.65 -16.04 22.14
C VAL A 4 23.24 -17.50 22.36
N ASN A 5 22.64 -17.83 23.51
CA ASN A 5 22.37 -19.23 23.91
C ASN A 5 21.11 -19.86 23.28
N ASN A 6 20.31 -19.15 22.50
CA ASN A 6 19.08 -19.68 21.90
C ASN A 6 19.02 -19.57 20.35
N MET A 7 20.17 -19.28 19.73
CA MET A 7 20.23 -19.23 18.24
C MET A 7 20.34 -20.64 17.68
N ASN A 8 19.62 -20.88 16.56
CA ASN A 8 19.74 -22.12 15.81
C ASN A 8 21.04 -22.14 15.00
N LEU A 9 21.41 -23.32 14.47
CA LEU A 9 22.64 -23.51 13.70
C LEU A 9 22.70 -22.61 12.45
N GLU A 10 21.59 -22.46 11.77
CA GLU A 10 21.46 -21.60 10.57
C GLU A 10 21.76 -20.14 10.93
N GLN A 11 21.13 -19.60 11.96
CA GLN A 11 21.37 -18.22 12.43
C GLN A 11 22.85 -18.00 12.80
N THR A 12 23.48 -18.97 13.45
CA THR A 12 24.90 -18.90 13.82
C THR A 12 25.79 -18.87 12.57
N ASN A 13 25.54 -19.75 11.60
CA ASN A 13 26.28 -19.77 10.33
C ASN A 13 26.11 -18.45 9.57
N ASN A 14 24.90 -17.91 9.54
CA ASN A 14 24.61 -16.66 8.88
C ASN A 14 25.34 -15.47 9.51
N ILE A 15 25.43 -15.42 10.84
CA ILE A 15 26.18 -14.37 11.55
C ILE A 15 27.68 -14.45 11.20
N ILE A 16 28.23 -15.66 11.14
CA ILE A 16 29.64 -15.88 10.77
C ILE A 16 29.87 -15.42 9.31
N ALA A 17 29.03 -15.83 8.38
CA ALA A 17 29.14 -15.46 6.97
C ALA A 17 29.04 -13.93 6.76
N LEU A 18 28.07 -13.28 7.40
CA LEU A 18 27.91 -11.81 7.36
C LEU A 18 29.11 -11.09 7.98
N GLY A 19 29.60 -11.59 9.13
CA GLY A 19 30.78 -11.05 9.80
C GLY A 19 32.03 -11.15 8.94
N GLN A 20 32.30 -12.31 8.34
CA GLN A 20 33.42 -12.53 7.43
C GLN A 20 33.31 -11.61 6.18
N LYS A 21 32.10 -11.45 5.64
CA LYS A 21 31.89 -10.55 4.50
C LYS A 21 32.12 -9.09 4.86
N LEU A 22 31.69 -8.62 6.02
CA LEU A 22 31.97 -7.27 6.52
C LEU A 22 33.47 -7.02 6.63
N VAL A 23 34.20 -7.96 7.25
CA VAL A 23 35.68 -7.88 7.35
C VAL A 23 36.32 -7.85 5.98
N GLY A 24 35.91 -8.74 5.06
CA GLY A 24 36.43 -8.80 3.67
C GLY A 24 36.16 -7.51 2.87
N LEU A 25 35.12 -6.76 3.20
CA LEU A 25 34.81 -5.46 2.60
C LEU A 25 35.54 -4.28 3.29
N GLY A 26 36.34 -4.55 4.34
CA GLY A 26 37.00 -3.53 5.14
C GLY A 26 35.97 -2.66 5.90
N ILE A 27 34.89 -3.26 6.41
CA ILE A 27 33.85 -2.60 7.19
C ILE A 27 33.93 -3.08 8.62
N GLU A 28 34.21 -2.16 9.56
CA GLU A 28 34.23 -2.47 10.98
C GLU A 28 32.81 -2.42 11.56
N ALA A 29 32.30 -3.58 11.96
CA ALA A 29 31.00 -3.72 12.56
C ALA A 29 30.98 -4.83 13.62
N LYS A 30 30.13 -4.66 14.64
CA LYS A 30 29.91 -5.65 15.68
C LYS A 30 28.48 -6.19 15.59
N PHE A 31 28.33 -7.52 15.63
CA PHE A 31 27.00 -8.13 15.75
C PHE A 31 26.32 -7.65 17.03
N SER A 32 25.04 -7.31 16.91
CA SER A 32 24.20 -6.82 18.02
C SER A 32 23.23 -7.90 18.46
N HIS A 33 22.29 -8.26 17.60
CA HIS A 33 21.27 -9.28 17.85
C HIS A 33 20.64 -9.75 16.54
N VAL A 34 19.82 -10.78 16.62
CA VAL A 34 19.00 -11.30 15.52
C VAL A 34 17.53 -11.26 15.90
N GLU A 35 16.66 -10.97 14.95
CA GLU A 35 15.21 -11.06 15.08
C GLU A 35 14.67 -11.97 13.98
N GLU A 36 13.99 -13.04 14.37
CA GLU A 36 13.35 -13.96 13.44
C GLU A 36 11.90 -13.55 13.21
N GLY A 37 11.56 -13.32 11.96
CA GLY A 37 10.20 -13.02 11.53
C GLY A 37 9.60 -14.14 10.67
N PRO A 38 8.34 -13.99 10.25
CA PRO A 38 7.65 -15.03 9.49
C PRO A 38 8.19 -15.22 8.06
N VAL A 39 8.79 -14.19 7.47
CA VAL A 39 9.24 -14.18 6.07
C VAL A 39 10.73 -13.95 5.95
N VAL A 40 11.28 -13.16 6.85
CA VAL A 40 12.70 -12.77 6.88
C VAL A 40 13.25 -12.87 8.29
N THR A 41 14.53 -13.21 8.40
CA THR A 41 15.33 -13.08 9.63
C THR A 41 16.22 -11.86 9.48
N VAL A 42 16.27 -11.02 10.50
CA VAL A 42 16.98 -9.73 10.48
C VAL A 42 18.20 -9.79 11.40
N TYR A 43 19.38 -9.58 10.83
CA TYR A 43 20.65 -9.55 11.55
C TYR A 43 21.09 -8.10 11.75
N TYR A 44 21.30 -7.70 13.00
CA TYR A 44 21.64 -6.32 13.34
C TYR A 44 23.12 -6.18 13.67
N PHE A 45 23.76 -5.17 13.07
CA PHE A 45 25.15 -4.84 13.29
C PHE A 45 25.29 -3.38 13.71
N LYS A 46 26.13 -3.12 14.71
CA LYS A 46 26.56 -1.79 15.09
C LYS A 46 27.84 -1.48 14.33
N LEU A 47 27.79 -0.46 13.45
CA LEU A 47 28.97 0.03 12.74
C LEU A 47 29.90 0.79 13.68
N ASP A 48 31.19 0.73 13.40
CA ASP A 48 32.12 1.67 14.00
C ASP A 48 31.81 3.12 13.57
N ALA A 49 32.17 4.08 14.39
CA ALA A 49 31.89 5.49 14.14
C ALA A 49 32.58 6.05 12.87
N SER A 50 33.65 5.42 12.42
CA SER A 50 34.39 5.75 11.19
C SER A 50 33.70 5.29 9.92
N GLU A 51 32.73 4.36 10.01
CA GLU A 51 32.12 3.70 8.87
C GLU A 51 30.91 4.45 8.30
N SER A 52 30.81 4.49 6.97
CA SER A 52 29.69 5.10 6.28
C SER A 52 28.53 4.10 6.10
N VAL A 53 27.36 4.44 6.64
CA VAL A 53 26.10 3.69 6.45
C VAL A 53 25.78 3.46 4.96
N GLY A 54 25.97 4.50 4.12
CA GLY A 54 25.72 4.40 2.69
C GLY A 54 26.65 3.43 1.96
N LYS A 55 27.90 3.24 2.45
CA LYS A 55 28.85 2.27 1.93
C LYS A 55 28.32 0.83 2.16
N VAL A 56 27.74 0.56 3.34
CA VAL A 56 27.24 -0.76 3.70
C VAL A 56 25.95 -1.08 2.93
N ILE A 57 25.01 -0.14 2.86
CA ILE A 57 23.73 -0.35 2.14
C ILE A 57 23.94 -0.70 0.66
N LYS A 58 24.94 -0.10 0.02
CA LYS A 58 25.27 -0.38 -1.39
C LYS A 58 25.86 -1.77 -1.63
N ARG A 59 26.18 -2.52 -0.58
CA ARG A 59 26.77 -3.86 -0.64
C ARG A 59 25.74 -4.99 -0.46
N ALA A 60 24.44 -4.72 -0.67
CA ALA A 60 23.37 -5.72 -0.52
C ALA A 60 23.62 -6.98 -1.36
N GLU A 61 24.13 -6.85 -2.60
CA GLU A 61 24.49 -7.97 -3.48
C GLU A 61 25.66 -8.80 -2.93
N ASP A 62 26.66 -8.15 -2.33
CA ASP A 62 27.77 -8.83 -1.67
C ASP A 62 27.30 -9.68 -0.49
N PHE A 63 26.32 -9.19 0.28
CA PHE A 63 25.71 -9.93 1.38
C PHE A 63 24.82 -11.06 0.86
N ALA A 64 24.05 -10.83 -0.24
CA ALA A 64 23.24 -11.85 -0.86
C ALA A 64 24.11 -13.06 -1.28
N MET A 65 25.26 -12.80 -1.94
CA MET A 65 26.21 -13.84 -2.33
C MET A 65 26.77 -14.58 -1.09
N ALA A 66 27.15 -13.86 -0.03
CA ALA A 66 27.69 -14.48 1.19
C ALA A 66 26.65 -15.35 1.92
N MET A 67 25.37 -15.09 1.73
CA MET A 67 24.24 -15.79 2.33
C MET A 67 23.64 -16.85 1.42
N GLU A 68 24.20 -17.08 0.22
CA GLU A 68 23.65 -17.97 -0.81
C GLU A 68 22.17 -17.69 -1.12
N GLN A 69 21.80 -16.38 -1.10
CA GLN A 69 20.46 -15.91 -1.36
C GLN A 69 20.44 -15.12 -2.68
N ASP A 70 19.32 -15.20 -3.40
CA ASP A 70 19.12 -14.36 -4.61
C ASP A 70 19.14 -12.87 -4.26
N LYS A 71 18.58 -12.51 -3.11
CA LYS A 71 18.47 -11.12 -2.65
C LYS A 71 18.47 -11.02 -1.13
N VAL A 72 19.15 -10.00 -0.63
CA VAL A 72 19.00 -9.50 0.74
C VAL A 72 18.74 -8.00 0.71
N MET A 73 18.06 -7.49 1.71
CA MET A 73 17.90 -6.06 1.87
C MET A 73 18.79 -5.58 3.03
N VAL A 74 19.47 -4.46 2.83
CA VAL A 74 20.27 -3.80 3.86
C VAL A 74 19.74 -2.40 4.07
N GLN A 75 19.39 -2.07 5.31
CA GLN A 75 18.94 -0.72 5.64
C GLN A 75 19.36 -0.32 7.06
N ARG A 76 19.27 0.98 7.34
CA ARG A 76 19.43 1.50 8.70
C ARG A 76 18.12 1.37 9.46
N VAL A 77 18.19 0.74 10.64
CA VAL A 77 17.07 0.67 11.60
C VAL A 77 17.57 1.21 12.93
N GLY A 78 17.06 2.34 13.33
CA GLY A 78 17.60 3.05 14.51
C GLY A 78 19.07 3.41 14.31
N GLY A 79 19.92 3.05 15.27
CA GLY A 79 21.38 3.25 15.21
C GLY A 79 22.16 2.06 14.64
N LEU A 80 21.48 1.06 14.06
CA LEU A 80 22.10 -0.19 13.62
C LEU A 80 21.91 -0.36 12.10
N ILE A 81 22.76 -1.19 11.49
CA ILE A 81 22.53 -1.75 10.17
C ILE A 81 21.76 -3.05 10.36
N ALA A 82 20.66 -3.18 9.63
CA ALA A 82 19.84 -4.38 9.58
C ALA A 82 19.98 -5.05 8.21
N VAL A 83 20.36 -6.34 8.23
CA VAL A 83 20.45 -7.20 7.05
C VAL A 83 19.28 -8.15 7.09
N PHE A 84 18.34 -7.99 6.17
CA PHE A 84 17.11 -8.79 6.04
C PHE A 84 17.38 -9.97 5.11
N VAL A 85 17.45 -11.16 5.68
CA VAL A 85 17.72 -12.41 4.97
C VAL A 85 16.41 -13.18 4.83
N PRO A 86 16.01 -13.61 3.64
CA PRO A 86 14.82 -14.44 3.44
C PRO A 86 14.92 -15.75 4.22
N ASN A 87 13.84 -16.15 4.88
CA ASN A 87 13.77 -17.47 5.50
C ASN A 87 13.66 -18.56 4.41
N ALA A 88 14.23 -19.73 4.66
CA ALA A 88 14.09 -20.89 3.78
C ALA A 88 12.61 -21.28 3.63
N GLU A 89 11.89 -21.33 4.74
CA GLU A 89 10.43 -21.50 4.75
C GLU A 89 9.75 -20.16 5.06
N LYS A 90 9.04 -19.61 4.06
CA LYS A 90 8.31 -18.33 4.20
C LYS A 90 6.87 -18.64 4.62
N LYS A 91 6.44 -18.08 5.74
CA LYS A 91 5.05 -18.19 6.18
C LYS A 91 4.19 -17.19 5.37
N ILE A 92 3.21 -17.71 4.63
CA ILE A 92 2.21 -16.88 3.97
C ILE A 92 1.35 -16.22 5.06
N VAL A 93 1.10 -14.93 4.91
CA VAL A 93 0.15 -14.21 5.76
C VAL A 93 -1.25 -14.55 5.27
N ASP A 94 -1.89 -15.52 5.91
CA ASP A 94 -3.26 -15.94 5.56
C ASP A 94 -4.26 -14.80 5.76
N PHE A 95 -5.12 -14.56 4.75
CA PHE A 95 -6.07 -13.46 4.81
C PHE A 95 -7.12 -13.64 5.91
N LYS A 96 -7.60 -14.86 6.15
CA LYS A 96 -8.65 -15.11 7.15
C LYS A 96 -8.13 -14.89 8.56
N ASP A 97 -6.90 -15.36 8.83
CA ASP A 97 -6.23 -15.14 10.13
C ASP A 97 -5.94 -13.66 10.37
N TYR A 98 -5.53 -12.95 9.30
CA TYR A 98 -5.31 -11.50 9.36
C TYR A 98 -6.63 -10.76 9.55
N LEU A 99 -7.66 -11.11 8.80
CA LEU A 99 -8.99 -10.50 8.84
C LEU A 99 -9.67 -10.70 10.21
N PHE A 100 -9.52 -11.87 10.81
CA PHE A 100 -10.03 -12.10 12.17
C PHE A 100 -9.43 -11.10 13.18
N TRP A 101 -8.11 -10.88 13.15
CA TRP A 101 -7.46 -9.85 13.95
C TRP A 101 -7.96 -8.45 13.57
N TYR A 102 -7.98 -8.13 12.28
CA TYR A 102 -8.37 -6.83 11.74
C TYR A 102 -9.75 -6.38 12.22
N LEU A 103 -10.73 -7.28 12.21
CA LEU A 103 -12.10 -6.98 12.65
C LEU A 103 -12.26 -6.93 14.18
N ASN A 104 -11.33 -7.50 14.95
CA ASN A 104 -11.48 -7.60 16.40
C ASN A 104 -10.51 -6.70 17.19
N ASP A 105 -9.42 -6.23 16.60
CA ASP A 105 -8.45 -5.38 17.28
C ASP A 105 -9.08 -4.01 17.65
N PRO A 106 -9.00 -3.59 18.93
CA PRO A 106 -9.61 -2.33 19.37
C PRO A 106 -9.07 -1.10 18.65
N LYS A 107 -7.78 -1.09 18.27
CA LYS A 107 -7.17 0.04 17.56
C LYS A 107 -7.68 0.13 16.13
N VAL A 108 -7.84 -1.02 15.44
CA VAL A 108 -8.40 -1.07 14.08
C VAL A 108 -9.85 -0.61 14.08
N LYS A 109 -10.64 -1.03 15.08
CA LYS A 109 -12.06 -0.61 15.22
C LYS A 109 -12.24 0.90 15.32
N THR A 110 -11.28 1.63 15.88
CA THR A 110 -11.35 3.09 15.98
C THR A 110 -10.93 3.82 14.70
N GLN A 111 -10.29 3.15 13.74
CA GLN A 111 -9.90 3.73 12.47
C GLN A 111 -11.12 3.86 11.54
N ALA A 112 -11.16 4.95 10.77
CA ALA A 112 -12.26 5.16 9.84
C ALA A 112 -12.11 4.27 8.58
N LEU A 113 -10.92 4.25 7.99
CA LEU A 113 -10.60 3.51 6.78
C LEU A 113 -9.25 2.76 6.93
N PRO A 114 -9.20 1.70 7.76
CA PRO A 114 -7.97 0.97 8.03
C PRO A 114 -7.48 0.17 6.79
N ILE A 115 -6.36 0.58 6.23
CA ILE A 115 -5.73 -0.12 5.11
C ILE A 115 -4.92 -1.31 5.65
N PRO A 116 -5.18 -2.55 5.17
CA PRO A 116 -4.46 -3.74 5.62
C PRO A 116 -3.03 -3.75 5.08
N LEU A 117 -2.05 -3.83 5.99
CA LEU A 117 -0.62 -3.94 5.65
C LEU A 117 -0.08 -5.37 5.80
N GLY A 118 -0.85 -6.25 6.42
CA GLY A 118 -0.37 -7.58 6.78
C GLY A 118 0.50 -7.54 8.03
N VAL A 119 1.70 -8.11 7.96
CA VAL A 119 2.62 -8.19 9.09
C VAL A 119 3.92 -7.45 8.81
N ASP A 120 4.51 -6.85 9.87
CA ASP A 120 5.87 -6.33 9.79
C ASP A 120 6.89 -7.48 9.79
N TYR A 121 8.17 -7.14 9.66
CA TYR A 121 9.24 -8.14 9.64
C TYR A 121 9.38 -8.94 10.96
N ARG A 122 8.74 -8.50 12.05
CA ARG A 122 8.67 -9.22 13.35
C ARG A 122 7.42 -10.09 13.45
N GLY A 123 6.49 -10.01 12.49
CA GLY A 123 5.22 -10.74 12.51
C GLY A 123 4.08 -9.99 13.20
N ASN A 124 4.26 -8.71 13.58
CA ASN A 124 3.18 -7.91 14.15
C ASN A 124 2.21 -7.48 13.06
N LYS A 125 0.93 -7.77 13.24
CA LYS A 125 -0.14 -7.33 12.34
C LYS A 125 -0.30 -5.81 12.40
N SER A 126 -0.53 -5.17 11.24
CA SER A 126 -0.55 -3.70 11.15
C SER A 126 -1.54 -3.19 10.12
N THR A 127 -2.06 -1.99 10.39
CA THR A 127 -2.88 -1.17 9.48
C THR A 127 -2.40 0.28 9.55
N PHE A 128 -2.87 1.10 8.61
CA PHE A 128 -2.91 2.56 8.79
C PHE A 128 -4.27 3.11 8.38
N ASP A 129 -4.72 4.21 8.99
CA ASP A 129 -5.96 4.84 8.58
C ASP A 129 -5.73 5.73 7.35
N LEU A 130 -6.45 5.46 6.26
CA LEU A 130 -6.36 6.24 5.03
C LEU A 130 -6.80 7.70 5.23
N VAL A 131 -7.64 7.97 6.22
CA VAL A 131 -8.06 9.33 6.56
C VAL A 131 -6.89 10.20 7.03
N ASP A 132 -5.94 9.61 7.74
CA ASP A 132 -4.72 10.30 8.18
C ASP A 132 -3.75 10.52 7.02
N MET A 133 -3.78 9.63 6.02
CA MET A 133 -2.95 9.64 4.80
C MET A 133 -3.85 9.60 3.58
N PRO A 134 -4.52 10.70 3.24
CA PRO A 134 -5.76 10.74 2.48
C PRO A 134 -5.68 10.21 1.05
N HIS A 135 -4.48 10.10 0.48
CA HIS A 135 -4.28 9.61 -0.87
C HIS A 135 -3.04 8.72 -0.89
N CYS A 136 -3.16 7.57 -1.53
CA CYS A 136 -2.13 6.55 -1.56
C CYS A 136 -1.72 6.21 -3.00
N LEU A 137 -0.42 6.10 -3.23
CA LEU A 137 0.17 5.53 -4.43
C LEU A 137 0.60 4.09 -4.13
N ILE A 138 0.16 3.14 -4.93
CA ILE A 138 0.59 1.74 -4.83
C ILE A 138 1.32 1.37 -6.13
N THR A 139 2.56 0.90 -6.01
CA THR A 139 3.34 0.47 -7.18
C THR A 139 3.88 -0.94 -7.01
N GLY A 140 4.08 -1.63 -8.12
CA GLY A 140 4.68 -2.96 -8.11
C GLY A 140 4.75 -3.57 -9.49
N SER A 141 5.81 -4.30 -9.81
CA SER A 141 5.92 -5.03 -11.06
C SER A 141 4.93 -6.21 -11.13
N THR A 142 4.78 -6.80 -12.29
CA THR A 142 4.02 -8.05 -12.47
C THR A 142 4.51 -9.12 -11.47
N ASN A 143 3.58 -9.86 -10.88
CA ASN A 143 3.85 -10.86 -9.83
C ASN A 143 4.46 -10.31 -8.52
N SER A 144 4.38 -9.00 -8.29
CA SER A 144 4.81 -8.42 -7.01
C SER A 144 3.77 -8.61 -5.89
N GLY A 145 2.50 -8.85 -6.24
CA GLY A 145 1.37 -8.96 -5.33
C GLY A 145 0.49 -7.70 -5.30
N LYS A 146 0.61 -6.78 -6.29
CA LYS A 146 -0.17 -5.54 -6.36
C LYS A 146 -1.69 -5.81 -6.35
N SER A 147 -2.20 -6.63 -7.28
CA SER A 147 -3.63 -6.96 -7.37
C SER A 147 -4.14 -7.70 -6.11
N VAL A 148 -3.29 -8.51 -5.48
CA VAL A 148 -3.63 -9.16 -4.20
C VAL A 148 -3.78 -8.13 -3.08
N LEU A 149 -2.93 -7.10 -3.03
CA LEU A 149 -3.05 -6.02 -2.06
C LEU A 149 -4.31 -5.17 -2.32
N GLU A 150 -4.64 -4.87 -3.57
CA GLU A 150 -5.88 -4.19 -3.95
C GLU A 150 -7.10 -4.98 -3.50
N ALA A 151 -7.11 -6.29 -3.76
CA ALA A 151 -8.16 -7.19 -3.29
C ALA A 151 -8.25 -7.24 -1.76
N ALA A 152 -7.12 -7.27 -1.05
CA ALA A 152 -7.09 -7.21 0.41
C ALA A 152 -7.69 -5.90 0.94
N ILE A 153 -7.39 -4.77 0.31
CA ILE A 153 -7.92 -3.45 0.69
C ILE A 153 -9.45 -3.42 0.51
N LEU A 154 -9.95 -3.79 -0.67
CA LEU A 154 -11.38 -3.77 -0.94
C LEU A 154 -12.13 -4.74 -0.03
N SER A 155 -11.64 -5.96 0.15
CA SER A 155 -12.25 -6.97 1.00
C SER A 155 -12.28 -6.57 2.48
N ALA A 156 -11.16 -6.10 3.02
CA ALA A 156 -11.05 -5.72 4.43
C ALA A 156 -11.93 -4.50 4.74
N LEU A 157 -11.91 -3.48 3.90
CA LEU A 157 -12.69 -2.26 4.09
C LEU A 157 -14.19 -2.51 3.95
N SER A 158 -14.63 -3.37 3.01
CA SER A 158 -16.04 -3.70 2.85
C SER A 158 -16.61 -4.47 4.04
N LEU A 159 -15.77 -5.23 4.76
CA LEU A 159 -16.16 -5.91 6.00
C LEU A 159 -16.06 -5.01 7.24
N HIS A 160 -15.23 -3.97 7.17
CA HIS A 160 -15.07 -3.00 8.27
C HIS A 160 -16.19 -1.95 8.30
N ARG A 161 -16.66 -1.51 7.13
CA ARG A 161 -17.70 -0.49 6.96
C ARG A 161 -18.84 -1.02 6.09
N SER A 162 -20.06 -0.67 6.43
CA SER A 162 -21.21 -0.98 5.60
C SER A 162 -21.24 -0.14 4.32
N SER A 163 -22.03 -0.55 3.33
CA SER A 163 -22.21 0.21 2.08
C SER A 163 -22.93 1.56 2.25
N ASN A 164 -23.54 1.79 3.43
CA ASN A 164 -24.07 3.09 3.81
C ASN A 164 -22.99 4.03 4.37
N GLU A 165 -21.83 3.49 4.77
CA GLU A 165 -20.73 4.25 5.39
C GLU A 165 -19.54 4.42 4.45
N LEU A 166 -19.39 3.54 3.44
CA LEU A 166 -18.27 3.54 2.49
C LEU A 166 -18.72 3.16 1.09
N ASN A 167 -18.30 3.95 0.11
CA ASN A 167 -18.57 3.71 -1.30
C ASN A 167 -17.25 3.62 -2.10
N PHE A 168 -17.17 2.64 -3.00
CA PHE A 168 -16.07 2.47 -3.93
C PHE A 168 -16.45 2.95 -5.34
N TYR A 169 -15.54 3.68 -5.95
CA TYR A 169 -15.53 4.07 -7.35
C TYR A 169 -14.26 3.52 -7.97
N LEU A 170 -14.38 2.53 -8.83
CA LEU A 170 -13.27 1.75 -9.34
C LEU A 170 -12.99 2.10 -10.79
N CYS A 171 -11.72 2.06 -11.20
CA CYS A 171 -11.32 2.20 -12.60
C CYS A 171 -10.30 1.13 -12.96
N ASP A 172 -10.67 0.27 -13.91
CA ASP A 172 -9.83 -0.80 -14.44
C ASP A 172 -10.06 -0.93 -15.94
N THR A 173 -9.17 -0.35 -16.74
CA THR A 173 -9.29 -0.36 -18.22
C THR A 173 -8.98 -1.73 -18.82
N LYS A 174 -8.41 -2.65 -18.06
CA LYS A 174 -8.15 -4.03 -18.49
C LYS A 174 -9.27 -4.98 -18.14
N MET A 175 -10.14 -4.57 -17.20
CA MET A 175 -11.28 -5.34 -16.72
C MET A 175 -10.89 -6.72 -16.15
N VAL A 176 -9.81 -6.79 -15.39
CA VAL A 176 -9.25 -8.05 -14.86
C VAL A 176 -9.43 -8.18 -13.34
N ASP A 177 -8.97 -7.20 -12.58
CA ASP A 177 -8.84 -7.31 -11.11
C ASP A 177 -10.01 -6.65 -10.37
N LEU A 178 -10.28 -5.36 -10.62
CA LEU A 178 -11.31 -4.62 -9.89
C LEU A 178 -12.75 -5.03 -10.24
N PRO A 179 -13.09 -5.47 -11.47
CA PRO A 179 -14.45 -5.94 -11.79
C PRO A 179 -14.91 -7.15 -11.00
N LEU A 180 -13.99 -7.91 -10.39
CA LEU A 180 -14.33 -9.00 -9.48
C LEU A 180 -15.19 -8.54 -8.30
N PHE A 181 -15.11 -7.26 -7.94
CA PHE A 181 -15.83 -6.65 -6.81
C PHE A 181 -17.12 -5.92 -7.21
N LYS A 182 -17.51 -5.92 -8.51
CA LYS A 182 -18.64 -5.12 -9.03
C LYS A 182 -19.98 -5.39 -8.31
N ASP A 183 -20.17 -6.60 -7.81
CA ASP A 183 -21.41 -7.04 -7.17
C ASP A 183 -21.44 -6.73 -5.65
N LEU A 184 -20.36 -6.17 -5.08
CA LEU A 184 -20.39 -5.66 -3.72
C LEU A 184 -21.29 -4.42 -3.63
N PRO A 185 -22.15 -4.29 -2.61
CA PRO A 185 -23.04 -3.14 -2.44
C PRO A 185 -22.30 -1.81 -2.26
N HIS A 186 -21.03 -1.86 -1.89
CA HIS A 186 -20.14 -0.71 -1.76
C HIS A 186 -19.73 -0.12 -3.11
N VAL A 187 -19.66 -0.93 -4.17
CA VAL A 187 -19.19 -0.52 -5.49
C VAL A 187 -20.33 0.20 -6.23
N LYS A 188 -20.10 1.46 -6.59
CA LYS A 188 -21.08 2.30 -7.27
C LYS A 188 -20.83 2.39 -8.77
N ILE A 189 -19.56 2.41 -9.18
CA ILE A 189 -19.13 2.48 -10.57
C ILE A 189 -17.86 1.64 -10.74
N VAL A 190 -17.76 0.94 -11.84
CA VAL A 190 -16.51 0.39 -12.38
C VAL A 190 -16.32 1.02 -13.77
N ALA A 191 -15.39 1.97 -13.87
CA ALA A 191 -15.03 2.61 -15.14
C ALA A 191 -14.05 1.71 -15.89
N ASP A 192 -14.42 1.31 -17.10
CA ASP A 192 -13.69 0.37 -17.96
C ASP A 192 -12.93 1.05 -19.12
N ASN A 193 -13.12 2.37 -19.29
CA ASN A 193 -12.48 3.16 -20.33
C ASN A 193 -12.27 4.61 -19.91
N VAL A 194 -11.55 5.37 -20.72
CA VAL A 194 -11.19 6.77 -20.46
C VAL A 194 -12.42 7.67 -20.29
N GLN A 195 -13.44 7.50 -21.14
CA GLN A 195 -14.66 8.33 -21.05
C GLN A 195 -15.44 8.04 -19.77
N ALA A 196 -15.60 6.76 -19.41
CA ALA A 196 -16.23 6.35 -18.14
C ALA A 196 -15.47 6.89 -16.93
N PHE A 197 -14.13 6.89 -16.98
CA PHE A 197 -13.29 7.50 -15.95
C PHE A 197 -13.54 9.01 -15.84
N HIS A 198 -13.57 9.74 -16.95
CA HIS A 198 -13.83 11.19 -16.91
C HIS A 198 -15.20 11.51 -16.35
N ASN A 199 -16.23 10.75 -16.74
CA ASN A 199 -17.60 10.91 -16.22
C ASN A 199 -17.63 10.65 -14.70
N MET A 200 -16.99 9.58 -14.26
CA MET A 200 -16.84 9.23 -12.84
C MET A 200 -16.15 10.35 -12.05
N MET A 201 -15.02 10.86 -12.54
CA MET A 201 -14.27 11.93 -11.86
C MET A 201 -15.03 13.25 -11.86
N THR A 202 -15.75 13.57 -12.91
CA THR A 202 -16.64 14.75 -12.96
C THR A 202 -17.67 14.68 -11.84
N TRP A 203 -18.34 13.53 -11.68
CA TRP A 203 -19.29 13.32 -10.60
C TRP A 203 -18.62 13.41 -9.22
N ILE A 204 -17.46 12.77 -9.02
CA ILE A 204 -16.70 12.82 -7.77
C ILE A 204 -16.37 14.27 -7.39
N MET A 205 -15.95 15.10 -8.34
CA MET A 205 -15.60 16.49 -8.06
C MET A 205 -16.85 17.36 -7.76
N GLN A 206 -17.97 17.08 -8.41
CA GLN A 206 -19.25 17.75 -8.09
C GLN A 206 -19.72 17.36 -6.69
N GLU A 207 -19.70 16.08 -6.35
CA GLU A 207 -20.06 15.58 -5.02
C GLU A 207 -19.11 16.13 -3.93
N THR A 208 -17.81 16.20 -4.22
CA THR A 208 -16.83 16.82 -3.32
C THR A 208 -17.21 18.28 -3.03
N ARG A 209 -17.53 19.08 -4.05
CA ARG A 209 -17.95 20.48 -3.87
C ARG A 209 -19.24 20.59 -3.07
N ARG A 210 -20.22 19.74 -3.36
CA ARG A 210 -21.48 19.67 -2.59
C ARG A 210 -21.21 19.39 -1.11
N ARG A 211 -20.35 18.41 -0.80
CA ARG A 211 -19.96 18.08 0.58
C ARG A 211 -19.26 19.23 1.27
N LEU A 212 -18.30 19.88 0.61
CA LEU A 212 -17.59 21.04 1.16
C LEU A 212 -18.58 22.18 1.51
N ALA A 213 -19.60 22.45 0.67
CA ALA A 213 -20.65 23.43 0.97
C ALA A 213 -21.48 23.03 2.19
N VAL A 214 -21.83 21.73 2.35
CA VAL A 214 -22.53 21.21 3.53
C VAL A 214 -21.66 21.37 4.77
N LEU A 215 -20.39 21.01 4.71
CA LEU A 215 -19.45 21.16 5.82
C LEU A 215 -19.31 22.64 6.24
N GLN A 216 -19.18 23.53 5.27
CA GLN A 216 -19.13 24.98 5.53
C GLN A 216 -20.39 25.47 6.21
N GLY A 217 -21.58 25.08 5.73
CA GLY A 217 -22.87 25.43 6.33
C GLY A 217 -23.05 24.90 7.73
N ALA A 218 -22.44 23.74 8.04
CA ALA A 218 -22.43 23.13 9.36
C ALA A 218 -21.27 23.62 10.25
N SER A 219 -20.44 24.58 9.82
CA SER A 219 -19.24 25.02 10.51
C SER A 219 -18.22 23.91 10.82
N CYS A 220 -18.20 22.86 10.00
CA CYS A 220 -17.29 21.74 10.08
C CYS A 220 -16.07 21.97 9.19
N ARG A 221 -14.86 21.60 9.65
CA ARG A 221 -13.62 21.71 8.86
C ARG A 221 -13.36 20.47 8.01
N LYS A 222 -13.88 19.33 8.43
CA LYS A 222 -13.69 18.03 7.79
C LYS A 222 -14.88 17.11 8.07
N ILE A 223 -14.98 16.06 7.30
CA ILE A 223 -16.07 15.08 7.39
C ILE A 223 -16.21 14.47 8.80
N GLN A 224 -15.12 14.24 9.52
CA GLN A 224 -15.18 13.69 10.89
C GLN A 224 -15.89 14.65 11.86
N ASP A 225 -15.70 15.97 11.70
CA ASP A 225 -16.41 16.95 12.52
C ASP A 225 -17.92 16.86 12.27
N TYR A 226 -18.31 16.65 11.00
CA TYR A 226 -19.69 16.45 10.59
C TYR A 226 -20.27 15.15 11.17
N HIS A 227 -19.56 14.03 11.07
CA HIS A 227 -19.99 12.77 11.69
C HIS A 227 -20.19 12.94 13.21
N ASN A 228 -19.30 13.66 13.90
CA ASN A 228 -19.41 13.91 15.33
C ASN A 228 -20.68 14.69 15.72
N MET A 229 -21.17 15.57 14.84
CA MET A 229 -22.45 16.26 15.07
C MET A 229 -23.65 15.29 15.09
N TYR A 230 -23.53 14.16 14.44
CA TYR A 230 -24.52 13.07 14.39
C TYR A 230 -24.10 11.86 15.22
N SER A 231 -23.47 12.11 16.39
CA SER A 231 -23.03 11.05 17.32
C SER A 231 -22.09 10.02 16.72
N GLY A 232 -21.31 10.41 15.71
CA GLY A 232 -20.37 9.53 15.00
C GLY A 232 -21.01 8.70 13.88
N ASP A 233 -22.25 9.01 13.49
CA ASP A 233 -22.92 8.29 12.39
C ASP A 233 -22.30 8.65 11.03
N ILE A 234 -21.47 7.73 10.52
CA ILE A 234 -20.76 7.86 9.23
C ILE A 234 -21.74 7.83 8.05
N SER A 235 -22.91 7.19 8.20
CA SER A 235 -23.90 7.07 7.13
C SER A 235 -24.50 8.42 6.69
N MET A 236 -24.41 9.45 7.56
CA MET A 236 -24.84 10.80 7.24
C MET A 236 -24.04 11.46 6.10
N MET A 237 -22.79 11.05 5.92
CA MET A 237 -21.94 11.43 4.79
C MET A 237 -20.90 10.32 4.58
N PRO A 238 -21.20 9.27 3.78
CA PRO A 238 -20.33 8.12 3.59
C PRO A 238 -18.95 8.50 3.05
N TYR A 239 -17.91 7.81 3.46
CA TYR A 239 -16.60 7.93 2.83
C TYR A 239 -16.65 7.44 1.38
N ILE A 240 -15.81 8.01 0.53
CA ILE A 240 -15.64 7.59 -0.86
C ILE A 240 -14.18 7.22 -1.09
N ILE A 241 -13.94 6.06 -1.67
CA ILE A 241 -12.63 5.66 -2.19
C ILE A 241 -12.72 5.53 -3.70
N VAL A 242 -11.87 6.27 -4.39
CA VAL A 242 -11.62 6.11 -5.83
C VAL A 242 -10.35 5.29 -5.96
N MET A 243 -10.46 4.08 -6.53
CA MET A 243 -9.31 3.20 -6.79
C MET A 243 -9.09 3.05 -8.29
N ILE A 244 -7.86 3.26 -8.74
CA ILE A 244 -7.44 3.16 -10.15
C ILE A 244 -6.36 2.10 -10.23
N ASP A 245 -6.59 0.97 -10.90
CA ASP A 245 -5.65 -0.16 -11.00
C ASP A 245 -4.36 0.19 -11.74
N GLU A 246 -4.46 0.81 -12.93
CA GLU A 246 -3.29 1.17 -13.73
C GLU A 246 -3.43 2.58 -14.31
N PHE A 247 -3.15 3.59 -13.47
CA PHE A 247 -3.30 4.98 -13.92
C PHE A 247 -2.28 5.39 -14.99
N GLY A 248 -1.14 4.70 -15.11
CA GLY A 248 -0.16 4.93 -16.16
C GLY A 248 -0.70 4.58 -17.55
N ASP A 249 -1.38 3.43 -17.68
CA ASP A 249 -2.04 3.03 -18.93
C ASP A 249 -3.21 3.96 -19.24
N LEU A 250 -4.00 4.33 -18.24
CA LEU A 250 -5.11 5.28 -18.38
C LEU A 250 -4.63 6.65 -18.89
N MET A 251 -3.49 7.16 -18.41
CA MET A 251 -2.87 8.40 -18.90
C MET A 251 -2.43 8.29 -20.37
N ASP A 252 -1.84 7.16 -20.76
CA ASP A 252 -1.41 6.95 -22.15
C ASP A 252 -2.63 6.85 -23.08
N LEU A 253 -3.71 6.17 -22.68
CA LEU A 253 -4.98 6.10 -23.42
C LEU A 253 -5.62 7.49 -23.57
N ASP A 254 -5.73 8.27 -22.49
CA ASP A 254 -6.24 9.65 -22.52
C ASP A 254 -5.43 10.53 -23.49
N SER A 255 -4.10 10.44 -23.42
CA SER A 255 -3.21 11.17 -24.33
C SER A 255 -3.39 10.76 -25.80
N ALA A 256 -3.63 9.47 -26.08
CA ALA A 256 -3.85 8.98 -27.43
C ALA A 256 -5.16 9.49 -28.03
N ILE A 257 -6.26 9.48 -27.25
CA ILE A 257 -7.58 9.99 -27.65
C ILE A 257 -7.48 11.48 -27.99
N ARG A 258 -6.85 12.29 -27.13
CA ARG A 258 -6.67 13.75 -27.36
C ARG A 258 -5.87 14.06 -28.62
N LYS A 259 -4.84 13.27 -28.94
CA LYS A 259 -4.05 13.42 -30.18
C LYS A 259 -4.84 13.03 -31.43
N GLY A 260 -5.84 12.15 -31.29
CA GLY A 260 -6.74 11.73 -32.37
C GLY A 260 -7.77 12.77 -32.76
N GLY A 261 -7.88 13.91 -32.02
CA GLY A 261 -8.80 15.02 -32.33
C GLY A 261 -10.21 14.82 -31.78
N ASP A 262 -10.41 13.85 -30.85
CA ASP A 262 -11.69 13.71 -30.15
C ASP A 262 -11.87 14.83 -29.10
N SER A 263 -13.11 15.24 -28.88
CA SER A 263 -13.52 16.44 -28.12
C SER A 263 -13.31 16.37 -26.59
N LEU A 264 -12.09 16.01 -26.15
CA LEU A 264 -11.71 16.02 -24.71
C LEU A 264 -10.96 17.31 -24.31
N ASP A 265 -10.88 18.33 -25.17
CA ASP A 265 -10.07 19.53 -24.92
C ASP A 265 -10.51 20.32 -23.69
N GLU A 266 -11.81 20.32 -23.37
CA GLU A 266 -12.37 20.98 -22.18
C GLU A 266 -12.36 20.10 -20.92
N VAL A 267 -12.08 18.79 -21.05
CA VAL A 267 -12.05 17.84 -19.91
C VAL A 267 -10.63 17.79 -19.34
N PRO A 268 -10.44 17.88 -18.02
CA PRO A 268 -9.12 17.73 -17.41
C PRO A 268 -8.50 16.38 -17.79
N THR A 269 -7.16 16.34 -18.00
CA THR A 269 -6.43 15.08 -18.20
C THR A 269 -6.50 14.21 -16.95
N VAL A 270 -6.21 12.92 -17.10
CA VAL A 270 -6.12 11.98 -15.95
C VAL A 270 -5.22 12.54 -14.84
N LYS A 271 -4.05 13.07 -15.22
CA LYS A 271 -3.12 13.69 -14.26
C LYS A 271 -3.70 14.91 -13.56
N GLN A 272 -4.42 15.78 -14.30
CA GLN A 272 -5.09 16.95 -13.73
C GLN A 272 -6.20 16.54 -12.77
N TRP A 273 -6.96 15.48 -13.07
CA TRP A 273 -7.97 14.93 -12.16
C TRP A 273 -7.34 14.46 -10.85
N ILE A 274 -6.27 13.64 -10.90
CA ILE A 274 -5.58 13.16 -9.71
C ILE A 274 -5.07 14.36 -8.88
N LYS A 275 -4.43 15.35 -9.52
CA LYS A 275 -3.94 16.55 -8.86
C LYS A 275 -5.06 17.34 -8.18
N SER A 276 -6.12 17.66 -8.91
CA SER A 276 -7.23 18.48 -8.40
C SER A 276 -7.97 17.75 -7.27
N ALA A 277 -8.24 16.46 -7.42
CA ALA A 277 -8.92 15.67 -6.41
C ALA A 277 -8.09 15.57 -5.13
N SER A 278 -6.79 15.30 -5.22
CA SER A 278 -5.92 15.19 -4.05
C SER A 278 -5.80 16.49 -3.23
N GLN A 279 -6.02 17.65 -3.87
CA GLN A 279 -5.95 18.94 -3.20
C GLN A 279 -7.21 19.27 -2.38
N ILE A 280 -8.41 18.86 -2.84
CA ILE A 280 -9.67 19.30 -2.22
C ILE A 280 -10.49 18.17 -1.60
N CYS A 281 -10.29 16.92 -2.01
CA CYS A 281 -11.15 15.80 -1.62
C CYS A 281 -11.00 15.36 -0.17
N ARG A 282 -9.82 15.56 0.45
CA ARG A 282 -9.50 15.09 1.81
C ARG A 282 -10.55 15.52 2.84
N ALA A 283 -10.87 16.81 2.89
CA ALA A 283 -11.82 17.34 3.88
C ALA A 283 -13.24 16.78 3.71
N ALA A 284 -13.62 16.47 2.46
CA ALA A 284 -14.91 15.91 2.11
C ALA A 284 -15.01 14.37 2.29
N GLY A 285 -13.98 13.70 2.81
CA GLY A 285 -13.95 12.25 3.01
C GLY A 285 -13.88 11.45 1.70
N VAL A 286 -13.25 12.01 0.66
CA VAL A 286 -12.99 11.35 -0.61
C VAL A 286 -11.51 11.08 -0.72
N HIS A 287 -11.13 9.82 -0.94
CA HIS A 287 -9.75 9.35 -0.92
C HIS A 287 -9.38 8.67 -2.23
N LEU A 288 -8.15 8.90 -2.71
CA LEU A 288 -7.61 8.27 -3.91
C LEU A 288 -6.65 7.15 -3.54
N ILE A 289 -6.79 6.00 -4.18
CA ILE A 289 -5.79 4.93 -4.23
C ILE A 289 -5.41 4.76 -5.69
N CYS A 290 -4.25 5.27 -6.07
CA CYS A 290 -3.75 5.22 -7.44
C CYS A 290 -2.71 4.12 -7.55
N CYS A 291 -2.95 3.11 -8.39
CA CYS A 291 -2.06 1.98 -8.57
C CYS A 291 -1.41 2.02 -9.95
N THR A 292 -0.16 1.54 -10.07
CA THR A 292 0.53 1.38 -11.35
C THR A 292 1.65 0.36 -11.27
N GLN A 293 1.86 -0.37 -12.36
CA GLN A 293 3.04 -1.21 -12.55
C GLN A 293 4.22 -0.41 -13.11
N ARG A 294 3.97 0.82 -13.58
CA ARG A 294 4.95 1.66 -14.27
C ARG A 294 5.56 2.69 -13.34
N ALA A 295 6.67 2.32 -12.72
CA ALA A 295 7.42 3.17 -11.78
C ALA A 295 8.32 4.24 -12.45
N SER A 296 7.99 4.69 -13.66
CA SER A 296 8.80 5.67 -14.41
C SER A 296 8.46 7.10 -14.00
N VAL A 297 9.43 8.02 -14.13
CA VAL A 297 9.26 9.46 -13.89
C VAL A 297 8.18 10.08 -14.79
N LYS A 298 7.93 9.51 -15.99
CA LYS A 298 6.87 9.94 -16.90
C LYS A 298 5.48 9.74 -16.29
N VAL A 299 5.28 8.69 -15.51
CA VAL A 299 4.01 8.33 -14.87
C VAL A 299 3.95 8.90 -13.46
N VAL A 300 5.01 8.73 -12.66
CA VAL A 300 5.10 9.15 -11.26
C VAL A 300 6.12 10.28 -11.13
N ASP A 301 5.74 11.47 -11.53
CA ASP A 301 6.57 12.67 -11.42
C ASP A 301 6.48 13.35 -10.05
N GLY A 302 7.10 14.54 -9.92
CA GLY A 302 7.09 15.31 -8.70
C GLY A 302 5.70 15.75 -8.25
N ASP A 303 4.83 16.11 -9.20
CA ASP A 303 3.46 16.53 -8.91
C ASP A 303 2.63 15.39 -8.34
N ILE A 304 2.66 14.21 -8.97
CA ILE A 304 1.97 13.01 -8.48
C ILE A 304 2.46 12.63 -7.08
N LYS A 305 3.78 12.62 -6.85
CA LYS A 305 4.36 12.31 -5.53
C LYS A 305 3.98 13.30 -4.43
N ALA A 306 3.91 14.58 -4.76
CA ALA A 306 3.51 15.62 -3.81
C ALA A 306 2.04 15.48 -3.39
N ASN A 307 1.20 15.01 -4.30
CA ASN A 307 -0.25 14.87 -4.09
C ASN A 307 -0.66 13.48 -3.57
N LEU A 308 0.18 12.46 -3.71
CA LEU A 308 0.01 11.11 -3.16
C LEU A 308 1.14 10.80 -2.17
N PRO A 309 1.09 11.39 -0.97
CA PRO A 309 2.23 11.37 -0.04
C PRO A 309 2.45 10.01 0.63
N CYS A 310 1.40 9.20 0.80
CA CYS A 310 1.55 7.81 1.22
C CYS A 310 1.90 6.96 0.00
N ARG A 311 3.05 6.28 0.04
CA ARG A 311 3.51 5.49 -1.09
C ARG A 311 3.87 4.09 -0.64
N ILE A 312 3.18 3.12 -1.22
CA ILE A 312 3.43 1.68 -1.04
C ILE A 312 4.12 1.17 -2.30
N SER A 313 5.27 0.58 -2.13
CA SER A 313 5.98 -0.06 -3.23
C SER A 313 6.18 -1.54 -2.92
N LEU A 314 5.54 -2.39 -3.71
CA LEU A 314 5.90 -3.80 -3.81
C LEU A 314 7.18 -3.90 -4.64
N ARG A 315 7.64 -5.15 -4.92
CA ARG A 315 8.87 -5.38 -5.68
C ARG A 315 8.87 -4.61 -7.01
N LEU A 316 9.96 -3.91 -7.28
CA LEU A 316 10.24 -3.20 -8.51
C LEU A 316 11.45 -3.81 -9.23
N PRO A 317 11.58 -3.64 -10.57
CA PRO A 317 12.70 -4.22 -11.33
C PRO A 317 14.05 -3.63 -10.98
N THR A 318 14.13 -2.29 -10.77
CA THR A 318 15.40 -1.58 -10.65
C THR A 318 15.45 -0.63 -9.45
N GLN A 319 16.65 -0.31 -8.99
CA GLN A 319 16.89 0.69 -7.97
C GLN A 319 16.42 2.10 -8.41
N THR A 320 16.51 2.40 -9.70
CA THR A 320 16.03 3.67 -10.27
C THR A 320 14.52 3.80 -10.09
N ASP A 321 13.77 2.71 -10.35
CA ASP A 321 12.32 2.69 -10.13
C ASP A 321 11.99 2.88 -8.64
N SER A 322 12.71 2.18 -7.75
CA SER A 322 12.55 2.36 -6.31
C SER A 322 12.79 3.81 -5.89
N ARG A 323 13.85 4.45 -6.36
CA ARG A 323 14.13 5.88 -6.09
C ARG A 323 13.05 6.80 -6.66
N THR A 324 12.51 6.47 -7.82
CA THR A 324 11.42 7.24 -8.42
C THR A 324 10.19 7.25 -7.51
N ILE A 325 9.83 6.13 -6.91
CA ILE A 325 8.64 6.00 -6.06
C ILE A 325 8.92 6.44 -4.63
N LEU A 326 9.92 5.82 -4.00
CA LEU A 326 10.16 5.96 -2.55
C LEU A 326 11.15 7.07 -2.18
N GLY A 327 11.88 7.61 -3.16
CA GLY A 327 12.98 8.55 -2.95
C GLY A 327 14.33 7.89 -2.66
N ILE A 328 14.33 6.62 -2.27
CA ILE A 328 15.53 5.81 -2.01
C ILE A 328 15.38 4.41 -2.64
N GLY A 329 16.49 3.69 -2.79
CA GLY A 329 16.47 2.28 -3.21
C GLY A 329 15.92 1.37 -2.10
N GLY A 330 15.61 0.13 -2.48
CA GLY A 330 15.16 -0.93 -1.56
C GLY A 330 14.06 -1.80 -2.13
N ALA A 331 13.13 -1.24 -2.92
CA ALA A 331 12.02 -2.03 -3.49
C ALA A 331 12.50 -3.05 -4.54
N GLU A 332 13.67 -2.84 -5.15
CA GLU A 332 14.32 -3.82 -6.04
C GLU A 332 14.76 -5.09 -5.30
N ASN A 333 14.96 -5.00 -3.99
CA ASN A 333 15.40 -6.11 -3.14
C ASN A 333 14.26 -6.83 -2.42
N LEU A 334 13.02 -6.44 -2.67
CA LEU A 334 11.85 -7.13 -2.14
C LEU A 334 11.65 -8.50 -2.78
N LEU A 335 11.05 -9.41 -2.02
CA LEU A 335 10.87 -10.82 -2.42
C LEU A 335 9.75 -11.02 -3.46
N GLY A 336 8.83 -10.05 -3.59
CA GLY A 336 7.58 -10.22 -4.32
C GLY A 336 6.48 -10.85 -3.47
N ASN A 337 5.37 -11.27 -4.08
CA ASN A 337 4.26 -11.95 -3.39
C ASN A 337 3.75 -11.20 -2.15
N GLY A 338 3.59 -9.87 -2.24
CA GLY A 338 3.07 -9.05 -1.15
C GLY A 338 4.13 -8.42 -0.24
N ASP A 339 5.42 -8.70 -0.43
CA ASP A 339 6.49 -8.00 0.27
C ASP A 339 6.59 -6.55 -0.22
N MET A 340 6.50 -5.59 0.70
CA MET A 340 6.37 -4.17 0.35
C MET A 340 7.11 -3.25 1.31
N LEU A 341 7.46 -2.09 0.79
CA LEU A 341 7.98 -0.94 1.53
C LEU A 341 6.97 0.20 1.50
N ILE A 342 6.83 0.90 2.61
CA ILE A 342 5.94 2.05 2.74
C ILE A 342 6.73 3.28 3.13
N ALA A 343 6.56 4.36 2.36
CA ALA A 343 6.95 5.70 2.70
C ALA A 343 5.72 6.47 3.19
N ARG A 344 5.76 6.95 4.43
CA ARG A 344 4.66 7.70 5.05
C ARG A 344 5.11 9.11 5.45
N PRO A 345 4.24 10.12 5.31
CA PRO A 345 4.53 11.46 5.82
C PRO A 345 4.89 11.42 7.31
N GLY A 346 5.93 12.15 7.68
CA GLY A 346 6.41 12.23 9.08
C GLY A 346 7.22 11.02 9.56
N LYS A 347 7.56 10.09 8.66
CA LYS A 347 8.50 9.00 8.93
C LYS A 347 9.72 9.13 8.03
N ASP A 348 10.92 9.14 8.62
CA ASP A 348 12.17 9.25 7.88
C ASP A 348 12.62 7.91 7.28
N ALA A 349 12.21 6.80 7.89
CA ALA A 349 12.58 5.45 7.46
C ALA A 349 11.42 4.77 6.73
N LEU A 350 11.76 3.99 5.70
CA LEU A 350 10.81 3.07 5.08
C LEU A 350 10.46 1.94 6.06
N GLU A 351 9.19 1.60 6.11
CA GLU A 351 8.68 0.48 6.90
C GLU A 351 8.40 -0.70 5.97
N ARG A 352 8.83 -1.92 6.34
CA ARG A 352 8.64 -3.13 5.56
C ARG A 352 7.52 -3.97 6.13
N PHE A 353 6.62 -4.40 5.25
CA PHE A 353 5.50 -5.28 5.57
C PHE A 353 5.37 -6.39 4.54
N HIS A 354 4.65 -7.43 4.91
CA HIS A 354 4.23 -8.49 4.02
C HIS A 354 2.71 -8.59 4.04
N GLY A 355 2.08 -8.25 2.90
CA GLY A 355 0.63 -8.17 2.76
C GLY A 355 -0.06 -9.52 2.93
N PRO A 356 -1.34 -9.53 3.36
CA PRO A 356 -2.12 -10.75 3.46
C PRO A 356 -2.46 -11.29 2.06
N PHE A 357 -2.40 -12.60 1.90
CA PHE A 357 -2.74 -13.28 0.65
C PHE A 357 -4.24 -13.53 0.58
N VAL A 358 -4.91 -12.86 -0.35
CA VAL A 358 -6.33 -13.04 -0.68
C VAL A 358 -6.45 -13.93 -1.91
N SER A 359 -7.12 -15.07 -1.77
CA SER A 359 -7.40 -15.97 -2.89
C SER A 359 -8.70 -15.59 -3.62
N MET A 360 -8.86 -16.09 -4.84
CA MET A 360 -10.14 -15.97 -5.59
C MET A 360 -11.31 -16.56 -4.83
N ASN A 361 -11.09 -17.63 -4.05
CA ASN A 361 -12.12 -18.23 -3.22
C ASN A 361 -12.54 -17.32 -2.06
N ASP A 362 -11.62 -16.53 -1.50
CA ASP A 362 -11.94 -15.58 -0.44
C ASP A 362 -12.79 -14.42 -0.99
N ILE A 363 -12.48 -13.93 -2.20
CA ILE A 363 -13.28 -12.91 -2.88
C ILE A 363 -14.68 -13.44 -3.20
N ALA A 364 -14.78 -14.64 -3.76
CA ALA A 364 -16.06 -15.27 -4.08
C ALA A 364 -16.92 -15.50 -2.82
N ALA A 365 -16.32 -15.95 -1.72
CA ALA A 365 -17.01 -16.12 -0.44
C ALA A 365 -17.52 -14.79 0.11
N LEU A 366 -16.73 -13.71 0.02
CA LEU A 366 -17.14 -12.36 0.42
C LEU A 366 -18.37 -11.89 -0.37
N ILE A 367 -18.35 -12.02 -1.70
CA ILE A 367 -19.44 -11.59 -2.58
C ILE A 367 -20.70 -12.39 -2.27
N SER A 368 -20.59 -13.73 -2.17
CA SER A 368 -21.72 -14.61 -1.85
C SER A 368 -22.36 -14.29 -0.50
N GLN A 369 -21.57 -13.86 0.49
CA GLN A 369 -22.11 -13.40 1.78
C GLN A 369 -23.01 -12.17 1.62
N TYR A 370 -22.59 -11.19 0.80
CA TYR A 370 -23.38 -10.00 0.53
C TYR A 370 -24.62 -10.29 -0.33
N GLU A 371 -24.55 -11.18 -1.30
CA GLU A 371 -25.71 -11.62 -2.10
C GLU A 371 -26.75 -12.30 -1.23
N PHE A 372 -26.33 -13.21 -0.34
CA PHE A 372 -27.22 -13.87 0.61
C PHE A 372 -27.95 -12.86 1.52
N LEU A 373 -27.22 -11.87 2.05
CA LEU A 373 -27.84 -10.82 2.85
C LEU A 373 -28.83 -9.97 2.04
N LYS A 374 -28.49 -9.61 0.80
CA LYS A 374 -29.39 -8.86 -0.10
C LYS A 374 -30.71 -9.62 -0.32
N ASP A 375 -30.64 -10.91 -0.62
CA ASP A 375 -31.83 -11.76 -0.81
C ASP A 375 -32.72 -11.85 0.43
N MET A 376 -32.14 -11.84 1.62
CA MET A 376 -32.90 -11.83 2.88
C MET A 376 -33.64 -10.51 3.12
N TYR A 377 -33.07 -9.37 2.68
CA TYR A 377 -33.68 -8.05 2.89
C TYR A 377 -34.68 -7.65 1.80
N VAL A 378 -34.55 -8.19 0.59
CA VAL A 378 -35.47 -7.91 -0.54
C VAL A 378 -36.77 -8.74 -0.44
N ARG A 379 -36.77 -9.85 0.31
CA ARG A 379 -37.95 -10.70 0.52
C ARG A 379 -38.83 -10.29 1.72
N LYS A 380 -38.54 -9.16 2.36
CA LYS A 380 -39.38 -8.50 3.35
C LYS A 380 -40.02 -7.24 2.76
#